data_0551f21f1c325b93097a77931256641d
#
_entry.id   0551f21f1c325b93097a77931256641d
#
_cell.length_a   1.000
_cell.length_b   1.000
_cell.length_c   1.000
_cell.angle_alpha   90.00
_cell.angle_beta   90.00
_cell.angle_gamma   90.00
#
_symmetry.space_group_name_H-M   'P 1'
#
loop_
_entity.id
_entity.type
_entity.pdbx_description
1 polymer ?
#
loop_
_entity_poly.entity_id
_entity_poly.type
_entity_poly.pdbx_seq_one_letter_code
_entity_poly.pdbx_strand_id
1 'polypeptide(L)'
;RDLVRSRGLGDVYKRQYVGCFCVSTGFGTEELARQFEADHDDYNAIMIKALADRLAEAFAEYLHEKVRKEDWGYAAGEDLSNDELIKESYNGIRPAPGYPACPDHLEKKTIWEVLKVEESIGVKLTESLAMWPAASVSGYYFANPQARYFGVGKICRDQVRDFAERKKISMEEAEKWLGPSITDEAPLKREN
;
A
#
# COMPACT_ATOMS: atom_id res chain seq x y z
N ARG A 1 -15.57 -22.99 21.96
CA ARG A 1 -14.21 -22.47 22.27
C ARG A 1 -13.12 -23.14 21.42
N ASP A 2 -13.23 -24.44 21.22
CA ASP A 2 -12.25 -25.22 20.43
C ASP A 2 -12.37 -24.98 18.93
N LEU A 3 -13.55 -24.65 18.44
CA LEU A 3 -13.78 -24.27 17.03
C LEU A 3 -13.07 -22.99 16.61
N VAL A 4 -12.88 -22.04 17.53
CA VAL A 4 -12.15 -20.80 17.24
C VAL A 4 -10.64 -21.06 17.18
N ARG A 5 -10.13 -21.94 18.05
CA ARG A 5 -8.72 -22.37 18.02
C ARG A 5 -8.40 -23.23 16.80
N SER A 6 -9.31 -24.12 16.42
CA SER A 6 -9.12 -24.95 15.22
C SER A 6 -9.18 -24.15 13.91
N ARG A 7 -9.95 -23.06 13.86
CA ARG A 7 -9.93 -22.12 12.71
C ARG A 7 -8.56 -21.46 12.54
N GLY A 8 -7.98 -20.95 13.62
CA GLY A 8 -6.64 -20.36 13.59
C GLY A 8 -5.55 -21.35 13.18
N LEU A 9 -5.59 -22.57 13.72
CA LEU A 9 -4.63 -23.62 13.37
C LEU A 9 -4.87 -24.16 11.94
N GLY A 10 -6.12 -24.28 11.51
CA GLY A 10 -6.45 -24.72 10.15
C GLY A 10 -5.96 -23.74 9.07
N ASP A 11 -5.97 -22.44 9.37
CA ASP A 11 -5.51 -21.40 8.45
C ASP A 11 -3.98 -21.39 8.33
N VAL A 12 -3.25 -21.72 9.36
CA VAL A 12 -1.78 -21.81 9.34
C VAL A 12 -1.28 -22.92 8.41
N TYR A 13 -2.03 -24.00 8.26
CA TYR A 13 -1.64 -25.14 7.42
C TYR A 13 -2.15 -25.07 5.97
N LYS A 14 -3.04 -24.14 5.66
CA LYS A 14 -3.47 -23.90 4.28
C LYS A 14 -2.50 -22.96 3.59
N ARG A 15 -2.10 -23.31 2.37
CA ARG A 15 -1.38 -22.38 1.51
C ARG A 15 -2.25 -21.14 1.29
N GLN A 16 -1.71 -20.00 1.66
CA GLN A 16 -2.33 -18.70 1.43
C GLN A 16 -1.48 -17.93 0.39
N TYR A 17 -2.14 -17.09 -0.36
CA TYR A 17 -1.51 -16.27 -1.39
C TYR A 17 -1.80 -14.81 -1.12
N VAL A 18 -0.80 -13.96 -1.32
CA VAL A 18 -0.91 -12.52 -1.31
C VAL A 18 -0.26 -12.01 -2.59
N GLY A 19 -0.91 -11.06 -3.25
CA GLY A 19 -0.31 -10.37 -4.39
C GLY A 19 0.40 -9.10 -3.96
N CYS A 20 1.37 -8.67 -4.77
CA CYS A 20 2.05 -7.38 -4.61
C CYS A 20 2.07 -6.68 -5.96
N PHE A 21 2.14 -5.35 -5.94
CA PHE A 21 2.27 -4.57 -7.17
C PHE A 21 3.12 -3.33 -6.95
N CYS A 22 3.65 -2.82 -8.05
CA CYS A 22 4.23 -1.49 -8.16
C CYS A 22 4.01 -0.98 -9.59
N VAL A 23 3.50 0.24 -9.71
CA VAL A 23 3.28 0.94 -10.98
C VAL A 23 3.86 2.34 -10.91
N SER A 24 4.22 2.91 -12.06
CA SER A 24 4.71 4.29 -12.15
C SER A 24 4.32 4.90 -13.48
N THR A 25 3.98 6.18 -13.44
CA THR A 25 3.79 7.06 -14.59
C THR A 25 4.67 8.30 -14.50
N GLY A 26 5.64 8.28 -13.57
CA GLY A 26 6.44 9.46 -13.22
C GLY A 26 7.72 9.63 -14.02
N PHE A 27 8.12 8.66 -14.84
CA PHE A 27 9.35 8.79 -15.63
C PHE A 27 9.23 9.93 -16.66
N GLY A 28 10.23 10.83 -16.66
CA GLY A 28 10.23 12.02 -17.51
C GLY A 28 9.42 13.21 -16.97
N THR A 29 8.58 13.02 -15.94
CA THR A 29 7.74 14.10 -15.38
C THR A 29 8.58 15.25 -14.85
N GLU A 30 9.65 14.97 -14.10
CA GLU A 30 10.52 16.02 -13.54
C GLU A 30 11.30 16.79 -14.63
N GLU A 31 11.66 16.13 -15.72
CA GLU A 31 12.32 16.80 -16.84
C GLU A 31 11.38 17.72 -17.57
N LEU A 32 10.16 17.28 -17.82
CA LEU A 32 9.13 18.10 -18.44
C LEU A 32 8.72 19.27 -17.53
N ALA A 33 8.57 19.04 -16.23
CA ALA A 33 8.28 20.11 -15.26
C ALA A 33 9.37 21.17 -15.26
N ARG A 34 10.65 20.79 -15.26
CA ARG A 34 11.78 21.74 -15.34
C ARG A 34 11.79 22.55 -16.63
N GLN A 35 11.31 22.04 -17.75
CA GLN A 35 11.17 22.81 -18.98
C GLN A 35 10.15 23.94 -18.80
N PHE A 36 8.99 23.65 -18.21
CA PHE A 36 8.01 24.69 -17.89
C PHE A 36 8.54 25.70 -16.86
N GLU A 37 9.24 25.23 -15.83
CA GLU A 37 9.86 26.12 -14.82
C GLU A 37 10.90 27.06 -15.47
N ALA A 38 11.69 26.59 -16.44
CA ALA A 38 12.65 27.42 -17.18
C ALA A 38 11.98 28.50 -18.02
N ASP A 39 10.78 28.24 -18.52
CA ASP A 39 9.95 29.18 -19.24
C ASP A 39 9.08 30.06 -18.32
N HIS A 40 9.30 30.01 -16.98
CA HIS A 40 8.50 30.68 -15.96
C HIS A 40 7.01 30.29 -15.98
N ASP A 41 6.71 29.09 -16.41
CA ASP A 41 5.35 28.52 -16.45
C ASP A 41 5.14 27.53 -15.28
N ASP A 42 5.05 28.08 -14.07
CA ASP A 42 4.84 27.31 -12.85
C ASP A 42 3.50 26.55 -12.87
N TYR A 43 2.50 27.07 -13.57
CA TYR A 43 1.20 26.43 -13.67
C TYR A 43 1.30 25.09 -14.38
N ASN A 44 1.92 25.03 -15.56
CA ASN A 44 2.08 23.78 -16.28
C ASN A 44 3.08 22.83 -15.60
N ALA A 45 4.11 23.38 -14.92
CA ALA A 45 5.02 22.57 -14.11
C ALA A 45 4.31 21.82 -12.98
N ILE A 46 3.38 22.47 -12.28
CA ILE A 46 2.54 21.82 -11.26
C ILE A 46 1.54 20.87 -11.90
N MET A 47 0.90 21.28 -12.99
CA MET A 47 -0.11 20.50 -13.69
C MET A 47 0.43 19.15 -14.17
N ILE A 48 1.63 19.10 -14.76
CA ILE A 48 2.21 17.85 -15.26
C ILE A 48 2.50 16.87 -14.10
N LYS A 49 2.96 17.35 -12.97
CA LYS A 49 3.17 16.54 -11.77
C LYS A 49 1.84 15.97 -11.25
N ALA A 50 0.81 16.81 -11.16
CA ALA A 50 -0.53 16.38 -10.74
C ALA A 50 -1.16 15.37 -11.72
N LEU A 51 -0.98 15.54 -13.02
CA LEU A 51 -1.43 14.59 -14.02
C LEU A 51 -0.72 13.24 -13.91
N ALA A 52 0.59 13.25 -13.68
CA ALA A 52 1.36 12.03 -13.49
C ALA A 52 0.84 11.25 -12.25
N ASP A 53 0.59 11.92 -11.14
CA ASP A 53 0.03 11.29 -9.94
C ASP A 53 -1.36 10.67 -10.22
N ARG A 54 -2.25 11.40 -10.92
CA ARG A 54 -3.57 10.87 -11.28
C ARG A 54 -3.50 9.67 -12.21
N LEU A 55 -2.57 9.68 -13.15
CA LEU A 55 -2.33 8.55 -14.02
C LEU A 55 -1.78 7.33 -13.29
N ALA A 56 -0.91 7.53 -12.29
CA ALA A 56 -0.40 6.45 -11.46
C ALA A 56 -1.52 5.76 -10.66
N GLU A 57 -2.43 6.53 -10.07
CA GLU A 57 -3.60 6.00 -9.38
C GLU A 57 -4.57 5.28 -10.33
N ALA A 58 -4.84 5.85 -11.50
CA ALA A 58 -5.68 5.20 -12.52
C ALA A 58 -5.03 3.89 -13.03
N PHE A 59 -3.72 3.87 -13.18
CA PHE A 59 -3.00 2.66 -13.56
C PHE A 59 -3.05 1.58 -12.47
N ALA A 60 -2.95 1.96 -11.21
CA ALA A 60 -3.12 1.04 -10.09
C ALA A 60 -4.54 0.43 -10.06
N GLU A 61 -5.58 1.22 -10.35
CA GLU A 61 -6.96 0.74 -10.47
C GLU A 61 -7.12 -0.23 -11.64
N TYR A 62 -6.64 0.14 -12.81
CA TYR A 62 -6.68 -0.72 -14.01
C TYR A 62 -5.93 -2.04 -13.78
N LEU A 63 -4.74 -1.99 -13.17
CA LEU A 63 -3.98 -3.19 -12.86
C LEU A 63 -4.72 -4.09 -11.86
N HIS A 64 -5.39 -3.49 -10.85
CA HIS A 64 -6.19 -4.25 -9.90
C HIS A 64 -7.38 -4.94 -10.58
N GLU A 65 -8.07 -4.25 -11.51
CA GLU A 65 -9.13 -4.88 -12.31
C GLU A 65 -8.58 -6.06 -13.12
N LYS A 66 -7.47 -5.86 -13.82
CA LYS A 66 -6.82 -6.91 -14.59
C LYS A 66 -6.45 -8.12 -13.72
N VAL A 67 -5.91 -7.89 -12.53
CA VAL A 67 -5.57 -8.94 -11.58
C VAL A 67 -6.83 -9.69 -11.13
N ARG A 68 -7.92 -9.00 -10.82
CA ARG A 68 -9.19 -9.62 -10.42
C ARG A 68 -9.78 -10.48 -11.53
N LYS A 69 -9.75 -10.00 -12.78
CA LYS A 69 -10.42 -10.64 -13.91
C LYS A 69 -9.56 -11.70 -14.60
N GLU A 70 -8.26 -11.46 -14.74
CA GLU A 70 -7.37 -12.23 -15.61
C GLU A 70 -6.25 -12.93 -14.84
N ASP A 71 -5.32 -12.17 -14.22
CA ASP A 71 -4.06 -12.71 -13.74
C ASP A 71 -4.25 -13.63 -12.52
N TRP A 72 -5.08 -13.23 -11.56
CA TRP A 72 -5.52 -14.08 -10.44
C TRP A 72 -6.88 -14.70 -10.71
N GLY A 73 -7.76 -14.01 -11.44
CA GLY A 73 -8.99 -14.55 -12.01
C GLY A 73 -10.09 -14.87 -10.99
N TYR A 74 -10.04 -14.32 -9.78
CA TYR A 74 -11.07 -14.63 -8.77
C TYR A 74 -12.40 -13.90 -9.00
N ALA A 75 -12.44 -12.96 -9.95
CA ALA A 75 -13.63 -12.20 -10.37
C ALA A 75 -13.74 -12.09 -11.89
N ALA A 76 -13.50 -13.18 -12.62
CA ALA A 76 -13.46 -13.19 -14.09
C ALA A 76 -14.76 -12.69 -14.78
N GLY A 77 -15.89 -12.76 -14.09
CA GLY A 77 -17.18 -12.26 -14.58
C GLY A 77 -17.51 -10.82 -14.15
N GLU A 78 -16.55 -10.10 -13.55
CA GLU A 78 -16.77 -8.72 -13.13
C GLU A 78 -17.00 -7.81 -14.33
N ASP A 79 -18.09 -7.04 -14.29
CA ASP A 79 -18.43 -6.01 -15.28
C ASP A 79 -18.95 -4.77 -14.56
N LEU A 80 -18.01 -3.93 -14.14
CA LEU A 80 -18.27 -2.74 -13.34
C LEU A 80 -18.11 -1.47 -14.18
N SER A 81 -19.05 -0.55 -14.02
CA SER A 81 -18.96 0.80 -14.52
C SER A 81 -17.88 1.61 -13.79
N ASN A 82 -17.44 2.72 -14.38
CA ASN A 82 -16.50 3.63 -13.71
C ASN A 82 -17.00 4.11 -12.35
N ASP A 83 -18.29 4.37 -12.21
CA ASP A 83 -18.89 4.79 -10.94
C ASP A 83 -18.82 3.70 -9.87
N GLU A 84 -18.94 2.45 -10.26
CA GLU A 84 -18.80 1.30 -9.36
C GLU A 84 -17.36 1.03 -9.01
N LEU A 85 -16.43 1.22 -9.94
CA LEU A 85 -14.98 1.15 -9.66
C LEU A 85 -14.55 2.24 -8.67
N ILE A 86 -15.02 3.48 -8.84
CA ILE A 86 -14.75 4.59 -7.90
C ILE A 86 -15.32 4.29 -6.51
N LYS A 87 -16.46 3.59 -6.43
CA LYS A 87 -17.06 3.15 -5.15
C LYS A 87 -16.43 1.88 -4.57
N GLU A 88 -15.42 1.33 -5.25
CA GLU A 88 -14.77 0.08 -4.85
C GLU A 88 -15.76 -1.09 -4.65
N SER A 89 -16.75 -1.21 -5.57
CA SER A 89 -17.81 -2.22 -5.49
C SER A 89 -17.34 -3.64 -5.86
N TYR A 90 -16.05 -3.86 -5.97
CA TYR A 90 -15.42 -5.15 -6.27
C TYR A 90 -15.01 -5.91 -5.01
N ASN A 91 -14.71 -7.20 -5.16
CA ASN A 91 -14.15 -8.02 -4.11
C ASN A 91 -12.63 -7.82 -3.97
N GLY A 92 -12.16 -7.83 -2.73
CA GLY A 92 -10.76 -7.65 -2.42
C GLY A 92 -10.37 -6.19 -2.20
N ILE A 93 -9.14 -6.00 -1.77
CA ILE A 93 -8.57 -4.66 -1.49
C ILE A 93 -7.12 -4.60 -1.97
N ARG A 94 -6.61 -3.38 -2.16
CA ARG A 94 -5.20 -3.11 -2.48
C ARG A 94 -4.53 -2.16 -1.47
N PRO A 95 -4.37 -2.56 -0.20
CA PRO A 95 -3.75 -1.71 0.80
C PRO A 95 -2.28 -1.46 0.49
N ALA A 96 -1.79 -0.29 0.89
CA ALA A 96 -0.42 0.14 0.65
C ALA A 96 0.30 0.50 1.96
N PRO A 97 1.62 0.21 2.08
CA PRO A 97 2.45 0.69 3.18
C PRO A 97 2.50 2.22 3.23
N GLY A 98 2.34 2.79 4.43
CA GLY A 98 2.26 4.22 4.67
C GLY A 98 0.83 4.77 4.75
N TYR A 99 -0.19 3.93 4.61
CA TYR A 99 -1.61 4.27 4.74
C TYR A 99 -2.18 3.78 6.09
N PRO A 100 -3.38 4.22 6.49
CA PRO A 100 -3.91 3.94 7.84
C PRO A 100 -3.98 2.47 8.25
N ALA A 101 -4.13 1.54 7.30
CA ALA A 101 -4.14 0.10 7.58
C ALA A 101 -2.74 -0.51 7.77
N CYS A 102 -1.71 0.14 7.23
CA CYS A 102 -0.30 -0.27 7.34
C CYS A 102 0.57 1.00 7.47
N PRO A 103 0.60 1.66 8.64
CA PRO A 103 1.15 3.00 8.80
C PRO A 103 2.67 3.10 8.59
N ASP A 104 3.40 2.01 8.75
CA ASP A 104 4.83 1.98 8.46
C ASP A 104 5.15 1.78 6.98
N HIS A 105 6.33 2.24 6.56
CA HIS A 105 6.80 2.10 5.19
C HIS A 105 7.73 0.90 4.97
N LEU A 106 8.09 0.17 6.02
CA LEU A 106 9.13 -0.89 5.97
C LEU A 106 8.76 -2.03 5.02
N GLU A 107 7.47 -2.34 4.89
CA GLU A 107 6.99 -3.39 3.99
C GLU A 107 7.28 -3.09 2.51
N LYS A 108 7.54 -1.84 2.13
CA LYS A 108 7.99 -1.53 0.77
C LYS A 108 9.28 -2.26 0.41
N LYS A 109 10.19 -2.46 1.37
CA LYS A 109 11.42 -3.22 1.14
C LYS A 109 11.10 -4.64 0.68
N THR A 110 10.14 -5.30 1.33
CA THR A 110 9.68 -6.65 0.95
C THR A 110 9.07 -6.67 -0.45
N ILE A 111 8.23 -5.68 -0.79
CA ILE A 111 7.64 -5.55 -2.13
C ILE A 111 8.75 -5.40 -3.19
N TRP A 112 9.74 -4.53 -2.93
CA TRP A 112 10.86 -4.29 -3.84
C TRP A 112 11.70 -5.53 -4.09
N GLU A 113 11.98 -6.29 -3.03
CA GLU A 113 12.72 -7.54 -3.12
C GLU A 113 11.96 -8.62 -3.91
N VAL A 114 10.69 -8.86 -3.54
CA VAL A 114 9.86 -9.91 -4.15
C VAL A 114 9.61 -9.65 -5.63
N LEU A 115 9.27 -8.42 -5.99
CA LEU A 115 8.97 -8.02 -7.38
C LEU A 115 10.22 -7.62 -8.18
N LYS A 116 11.38 -7.47 -7.52
CA LYS A 116 12.60 -6.89 -8.11
C LYS A 116 12.31 -5.56 -8.80
N VAL A 117 11.60 -4.67 -8.10
CA VAL A 117 10.99 -3.48 -8.68
C VAL A 117 12.02 -2.59 -9.40
N GLU A 118 13.18 -2.36 -8.80
CA GLU A 118 14.21 -1.52 -9.41
C GLU A 118 14.76 -2.13 -10.71
N GLU A 119 15.00 -3.45 -10.72
CA GLU A 119 15.47 -4.15 -11.92
C GLU A 119 14.38 -4.22 -13.01
N SER A 120 13.12 -4.42 -12.60
CA SER A 120 12.01 -4.69 -13.51
C SER A 120 11.45 -3.43 -14.17
N ILE A 121 11.29 -2.35 -13.40
CA ILE A 121 10.62 -1.12 -13.87
C ILE A 121 11.37 0.17 -13.50
N GLY A 122 12.55 0.09 -12.88
CA GLY A 122 13.40 1.25 -12.57
C GLY A 122 12.92 2.15 -11.42
N VAL A 123 11.84 1.80 -10.73
CA VAL A 123 11.34 2.58 -9.58
C VAL A 123 12.20 2.28 -8.35
N LYS A 124 12.70 3.32 -7.70
CA LYS A 124 13.61 3.25 -6.57
C LYS A 124 12.95 3.68 -5.27
N LEU A 125 13.49 3.22 -4.14
CA LEU A 125 13.17 3.75 -2.82
C LEU A 125 14.27 4.71 -2.35
N THR A 126 13.85 5.83 -1.79
CA THR A 126 14.75 6.74 -1.06
C THR A 126 15.07 6.19 0.34
N GLU A 127 15.98 6.83 1.07
CA GLU A 127 16.27 6.48 2.47
C GLU A 127 15.05 6.55 3.39
N SER A 128 14.11 7.45 3.08
CA SER A 128 12.83 7.57 3.79
C SER A 128 11.75 6.62 3.27
N LEU A 129 12.10 5.70 2.36
CA LEU A 129 11.19 4.77 1.70
C LEU A 129 10.08 5.46 0.88
N ALA A 130 10.32 6.68 0.43
CA ALA A 130 9.52 7.29 -0.62
C ALA A 130 9.90 6.70 -1.98
N MET A 131 8.95 6.60 -2.89
CA MET A 131 9.18 6.10 -4.24
C MET A 131 9.75 7.19 -5.15
N TRP A 132 10.66 6.81 -6.02
CA TRP A 132 11.12 7.64 -7.10
C TRP A 132 11.01 6.87 -8.44
N PRO A 133 10.36 7.42 -9.46
CA PRO A 133 9.64 8.71 -9.49
C PRO A 133 8.49 8.81 -8.49
N ALA A 134 8.10 10.05 -8.09
CA ALA A 134 7.07 10.29 -7.09
C ALA A 134 5.70 9.75 -7.54
N ALA A 135 5.33 9.96 -8.80
CA ALA A 135 4.09 9.43 -9.39
C ALA A 135 4.17 7.90 -9.57
N SER A 136 4.20 7.20 -8.46
CA SER A 136 4.27 5.74 -8.36
C SER A 136 3.33 5.24 -7.26
N VAL A 137 2.76 4.06 -7.43
CA VAL A 137 1.89 3.40 -6.45
C VAL A 137 2.37 1.97 -6.24
N SER A 138 2.43 1.53 -5.00
CA SER A 138 2.80 0.16 -4.64
C SER A 138 1.96 -0.36 -3.48
N GLY A 139 1.70 -1.65 -3.43
CA GLY A 139 0.91 -2.23 -2.37
C GLY A 139 0.74 -3.74 -2.51
N TYR A 140 -0.27 -4.22 -1.82
CA TYR A 140 -0.67 -5.62 -1.80
C TYR A 140 -2.03 -5.82 -2.43
N TYR A 141 -2.30 -7.05 -2.88
CA TYR A 141 -3.63 -7.50 -3.27
C TYR A 141 -4.12 -8.56 -2.29
N PHE A 142 -5.29 -8.34 -1.72
CA PHE A 142 -6.00 -9.31 -0.90
C PHE A 142 -7.33 -9.65 -1.55
N ALA A 143 -7.48 -10.89 -2.02
CA ALA A 143 -8.69 -11.36 -2.70
C ALA A 143 -9.79 -11.83 -1.74
N ASN A 144 -9.56 -11.82 -0.43
CA ASN A 144 -10.54 -12.28 0.54
C ASN A 144 -11.79 -11.37 0.52
N PRO A 145 -13.01 -11.92 0.29
CA PRO A 145 -14.25 -11.15 0.26
C PRO A 145 -14.57 -10.42 1.59
N GLN A 146 -13.96 -10.85 2.69
CA GLN A 146 -14.12 -10.22 4.01
C GLN A 146 -13.07 -9.12 4.27
N ALA A 147 -12.07 -8.98 3.39
CA ALA A 147 -11.08 -7.93 3.54
C ALA A 147 -11.73 -6.54 3.44
N ARG A 148 -11.33 -5.63 4.33
CA ARG A 148 -11.82 -4.27 4.39
C ARG A 148 -10.68 -3.33 4.76
N TYR A 149 -10.71 -2.12 4.25
CA TYR A 149 -9.84 -1.06 4.74
C TYR A 149 -10.23 -0.67 6.16
N PHE A 150 -9.22 -0.42 6.98
CA PHE A 150 -9.39 0.04 8.35
C PHE A 150 -8.20 0.94 8.73
N GLY A 151 -8.35 1.69 9.80
CA GLY A 151 -7.24 2.42 10.41
C GLY A 151 -6.75 1.69 11.65
N VAL A 152 -5.45 1.51 11.79
CA VAL A 152 -4.85 0.96 13.00
C VAL A 152 -5.12 1.88 14.20
N GLY A 153 -5.21 3.19 13.96
CA GLY A 153 -5.45 4.19 14.99
C GLY A 153 -4.22 4.39 15.88
N LYS A 154 -4.48 4.66 17.17
CA LYS A 154 -3.41 4.84 18.16
C LYS A 154 -2.94 3.49 18.71
N ILE A 155 -1.65 3.36 18.86
CA ILE A 155 -0.96 2.17 19.37
C ILE A 155 -0.17 2.51 20.62
N CYS A 156 -0.11 1.58 21.56
CA CYS A 156 0.62 1.74 22.80
C CYS A 156 2.06 1.20 22.69
N ARG A 157 2.93 1.55 23.64
CA ARG A 157 4.34 1.17 23.62
C ARG A 157 4.60 -0.34 23.67
N ASP A 158 3.70 -1.12 24.27
CA ASP A 158 3.76 -2.58 24.26
C ASP A 158 3.57 -3.15 22.84
N GLN A 159 2.66 -2.56 22.06
CA GLN A 159 2.43 -2.91 20.65
C GLN A 159 3.63 -2.50 19.76
N VAL A 160 4.25 -1.34 20.03
CA VAL A 160 5.48 -0.93 19.35
C VAL A 160 6.62 -1.91 19.63
N ARG A 161 6.73 -2.40 20.85
CA ARG A 161 7.74 -3.41 21.22
C ARG A 161 7.50 -4.74 20.50
N ASP A 162 6.26 -5.24 20.51
CA ASP A 162 5.89 -6.45 19.77
C ASP A 162 6.17 -6.31 18.26
N PHE A 163 5.89 -5.14 17.69
CA PHE A 163 6.23 -4.82 16.31
C PHE A 163 7.74 -4.86 16.07
N ALA A 164 8.54 -4.20 16.91
CA ALA A 164 10.00 -4.19 16.82
C ALA A 164 10.59 -5.61 16.88
N GLU A 165 10.12 -6.43 17.83
CA GLU A 165 10.54 -7.82 17.98
C GLU A 165 10.21 -8.66 16.74
N ARG A 166 8.99 -8.57 16.20
CA ARG A 166 8.57 -9.30 15.00
C ARG A 166 9.33 -8.86 13.75
N LYS A 167 9.61 -7.57 13.61
CA LYS A 167 10.39 -6.99 12.51
C LYS A 167 11.90 -7.18 12.69
N LYS A 168 12.36 -7.57 13.87
CA LYS A 168 13.78 -7.68 14.23
C LYS A 168 14.54 -6.36 14.04
N ILE A 169 13.92 -5.27 14.43
CA ILE A 169 14.48 -3.91 14.40
C ILE A 169 14.59 -3.35 15.82
N SER A 170 15.32 -2.27 15.99
CA SER A 170 15.42 -1.58 17.28
C SER A 170 14.10 -0.88 17.65
N MET A 171 13.91 -0.63 18.96
CA MET A 171 12.79 0.19 19.44
C MET A 171 12.81 1.59 18.82
N GLU A 172 13.99 2.19 18.73
CA GLU A 172 14.18 3.50 18.12
C GLU A 172 13.73 3.54 16.65
N GLU A 173 14.09 2.52 15.88
CA GLU A 173 13.65 2.40 14.49
C GLU A 173 12.14 2.17 14.41
N ALA A 174 11.56 1.34 15.28
CA ALA A 174 10.11 1.14 15.33
C ALA A 174 9.36 2.44 15.69
N GLU A 175 9.85 3.20 16.68
CA GLU A 175 9.28 4.49 17.05
C GLU A 175 9.40 5.52 15.93
N LYS A 176 10.49 5.54 15.17
CA LYS A 176 10.65 6.40 14.00
C LYS A 176 9.55 6.15 12.96
N TRP A 177 9.25 4.89 12.65
CA TRP A 177 8.27 4.54 11.62
C TRP A 177 6.81 4.65 12.09
N LEU A 178 6.54 4.40 13.37
CA LEU A 178 5.20 4.38 13.93
C LEU A 178 4.83 5.67 14.69
N GLY A 179 5.76 6.62 14.82
CA GLY A 179 5.65 7.81 15.65
C GLY A 179 4.28 8.51 15.61
N PRO A 180 3.71 8.83 14.44
CA PRO A 180 2.41 9.50 14.35
C PRO A 180 1.24 8.72 14.96
N SER A 181 1.39 7.39 15.09
CA SER A 181 0.37 6.50 15.64
C SER A 181 0.57 6.16 17.12
N ILE A 182 1.74 6.48 17.70
CA ILE A 182 2.05 6.14 19.09
C ILE A 182 1.26 7.04 20.07
N THR A 183 0.79 6.44 21.13
CA THR A 183 0.19 7.13 22.30
C THR A 183 0.71 6.54 23.59
N ASP A 184 0.87 7.41 24.60
CA ASP A 184 1.18 7.01 25.98
C ASP A 184 -0.10 6.77 26.81
N GLU A 185 -1.28 7.08 26.27
CA GLU A 185 -2.55 6.83 26.91
C GLU A 185 -2.85 5.32 26.92
N ALA A 186 -3.26 4.80 28.07
CA ALA A 186 -3.69 3.41 28.16
C ALA A 186 -4.93 3.21 27.23
N PRO A 187 -5.02 2.06 26.52
CA PRO A 187 -6.14 1.80 25.65
C PRO A 187 -7.45 1.88 26.45
N LEU A 188 -8.41 2.63 25.96
CA LEU A 188 -9.75 2.65 26.51
C LEU A 188 -10.26 1.21 26.59
N LYS A 189 -10.55 0.73 27.80
CA LYS A 189 -11.21 -0.56 28.00
C LYS A 189 -12.50 -0.51 27.20
N ARG A 190 -12.60 -1.34 26.16
CA ARG A 190 -13.91 -1.57 25.53
C ARG A 190 -14.79 -2.20 26.60
N GLU A 191 -15.76 -1.44 27.09
CA GLU A 191 -16.87 -1.98 27.85
C GLU A 191 -17.60 -2.96 26.93
N ASN A 192 -17.70 -4.21 27.39
CA ASN A 192 -18.38 -5.31 26.69
C ASN A 192 -19.90 -5.08 26.69
#